data_ac7e5a7dfb612e5c5efd6b666273f9aa
#
_entry.id   ac7e5a7dfb612e5c5efd6b666273f9aa
#
_cell.length_a   1.000
_cell.length_b   1.000
_cell.length_c   1.000
_cell.angle_alpha   90.00
_cell.angle_beta   90.00
_cell.angle_gamma   90.00
#
_symmetry.space_group_name_H-M   'P 1'
#
loop_
_entity.id
_entity.type
_entity.pdbx_description
1 polymer ?
#
loop_
_entity_poly.entity_id
_entity_poly.type
_entity_poly.pdbx_seq_one_letter_code
_entity_poly.pdbx_strand_id
1 'polypeptide(L)'
;VEAMTMADKIVVLRDGRVEQIGSPLDLYTSPDNQFVAGFIGSPAMNLVEGRLVRENGGLVAALGDARLRLDDENLAARPALKSFEDRPLVIGIRPEHLEDASIAHEDSSDRRLTGHVELREALGSELMVHLAIDAPPALTEEVKELAEDAGTTAEDLQGGDKHRAVVIGRFDADSKVQEGQDAEIAVDTRALHFFDPDTGLAIYDDSNGTKGALE
;
A
#
# COMPACT_ATOMS: atom_id res chain seq x y z
N VAL A 1 -16.05 -8.12 -3.56
CA VAL A 1 -16.58 -7.17 -4.57
C VAL A 1 -18.08 -7.00 -4.46
N GLU A 2 -18.91 -8.09 -4.43
CA GLU A 2 -20.36 -7.98 -4.41
C GLU A 2 -20.91 -7.23 -3.19
N ALA A 3 -20.38 -7.47 -1.99
CA ALA A 3 -20.78 -6.75 -0.78
C ALA A 3 -20.55 -5.24 -0.89
N MET A 4 -19.50 -4.81 -1.59
CA MET A 4 -19.18 -3.40 -1.76
C MET A 4 -20.13 -2.63 -2.67
N THR A 5 -20.84 -3.33 -3.55
CA THR A 5 -21.79 -2.71 -4.49
C THR A 5 -23.22 -2.73 -4.00
N MET A 6 -23.55 -3.59 -3.03
CA MET A 6 -24.95 -3.86 -2.62
C MET A 6 -25.28 -3.43 -1.19
N ALA A 7 -24.27 -3.19 -0.34
CA ALA A 7 -24.48 -2.93 1.07
C ALA A 7 -24.27 -1.46 1.43
N ASP A 8 -25.11 -0.91 2.31
CA ASP A 8 -24.90 0.40 2.94
C ASP A 8 -23.80 0.34 4.01
N LYS A 9 -23.65 -0.83 4.66
CA LYS A 9 -22.62 -1.10 5.66
C LYS A 9 -22.04 -2.50 5.48
N ILE A 10 -20.73 -2.59 5.68
CA ILE A 10 -19.97 -3.83 5.64
C ILE A 10 -19.33 -4.04 7.00
N VAL A 11 -19.30 -5.28 7.46
CA VAL A 11 -18.56 -5.73 8.63
C VAL A 11 -17.45 -6.64 8.13
N VAL A 12 -16.19 -6.27 8.39
CA VAL A 12 -15.03 -7.12 8.11
C VAL A 12 -14.73 -7.91 9.37
N LEU A 13 -14.63 -9.22 9.23
CA LEU A 13 -14.36 -10.15 10.32
C LEU A 13 -13.08 -10.94 10.03
N ARG A 14 -12.28 -11.16 11.07
CA ARG A 14 -11.14 -12.08 11.09
C ARG A 14 -11.25 -12.94 12.35
N ASP A 15 -11.25 -14.26 12.20
CA ASP A 15 -11.31 -15.24 13.29
C ASP A 15 -12.46 -15.00 14.30
N GLY A 16 -13.60 -14.55 13.78
CA GLY A 16 -14.79 -14.26 14.58
C GLY A 16 -14.74 -12.91 15.32
N ARG A 17 -13.70 -12.12 15.12
CA ARG A 17 -13.58 -10.75 15.66
C ARG A 17 -13.88 -9.72 14.60
N VAL A 18 -14.47 -8.61 15.00
CA VAL A 18 -14.73 -7.48 14.10
C VAL A 18 -13.44 -6.67 13.95
N GLU A 19 -12.98 -6.53 12.70
CA GLU A 19 -11.83 -5.70 12.35
C GLU A 19 -12.26 -4.26 12.03
N GLN A 20 -13.33 -4.09 11.27
CA GLN A 20 -13.88 -2.77 10.96
C GLN A 20 -15.34 -2.86 10.54
N ILE A 21 -16.12 -1.83 10.86
CA ILE A 21 -17.51 -1.64 10.38
C ILE A 21 -17.60 -0.25 9.75
N GLY A 22 -18.13 -0.18 8.54
CA GLY A 22 -18.30 1.10 7.86
C GLY A 22 -19.04 1.00 6.54
N SER A 23 -19.20 2.11 5.85
CA SER A 23 -19.63 2.08 4.47
C SER A 23 -18.56 1.43 3.58
N PRO A 24 -18.92 0.90 2.40
CA PRO A 24 -17.93 0.41 1.43
C PRO A 24 -16.80 1.41 1.15
N LEU A 25 -17.16 2.68 1.02
CA LEU A 25 -16.21 3.77 0.77
C LEU A 25 -15.26 3.97 1.96
N ASP A 26 -15.77 3.97 3.19
CA ASP A 26 -14.94 4.14 4.39
C ASP A 26 -13.90 3.02 4.52
N LEU A 27 -14.32 1.76 4.32
CA LEU A 27 -13.40 0.62 4.37
C LEU A 27 -12.31 0.70 3.29
N TYR A 28 -12.67 1.26 2.14
CA TYR A 28 -11.74 1.41 1.01
C TYR A 28 -10.76 2.55 1.21
N THR A 29 -11.27 3.73 1.59
CA THR A 29 -10.46 4.96 1.69
C THR A 29 -9.77 5.13 3.04
N SER A 30 -10.30 4.49 4.08
CA SER A 30 -9.82 4.66 5.47
C SER A 30 -9.82 3.32 6.21
N PRO A 31 -9.04 2.32 5.74
CA PRO A 31 -8.92 1.04 6.44
C PRO A 31 -8.26 1.25 7.81
N ASP A 32 -8.82 0.62 8.85
CA ASP A 32 -8.31 0.77 10.22
C ASP A 32 -7.00 0.00 10.46
N ASN A 33 -6.71 -1.01 9.62
CA ASN A 33 -5.51 -1.84 9.75
C ASN A 33 -5.08 -2.47 8.41
N GLN A 34 -3.93 -3.13 8.42
CA GLN A 34 -3.34 -3.81 7.26
C GLN A 34 -4.25 -4.93 6.72
N PHE A 35 -4.94 -5.66 7.61
CA PHE A 35 -5.85 -6.73 7.20
C PHE A 35 -7.00 -6.20 6.35
N VAL A 36 -7.70 -5.17 6.83
CA VAL A 36 -8.79 -4.53 6.07
C VAL A 36 -8.26 -3.96 4.75
N ALA A 37 -7.09 -3.30 4.77
CA ALA A 37 -6.48 -2.73 3.58
C ALA A 37 -6.15 -3.78 2.51
N GLY A 38 -5.62 -4.93 2.92
CA GLY A 38 -5.29 -6.04 2.04
C GLY A 38 -6.51 -6.86 1.60
N PHE A 39 -7.58 -6.88 2.43
CA PHE A 39 -8.80 -7.61 2.11
C PHE A 39 -9.76 -6.85 1.19
N ILE A 40 -9.81 -5.52 1.31
CA ILE A 40 -10.75 -4.67 0.59
C ILE A 40 -10.11 -4.10 -0.68
N GLY A 41 -10.61 -4.53 -1.83
CA GLY A 41 -10.16 -4.12 -3.16
C GLY A 41 -9.90 -5.32 -4.08
N SER A 42 -9.90 -5.08 -5.38
CA SER A 42 -9.52 -6.09 -6.39
C SER A 42 -8.85 -5.37 -7.57
N PRO A 43 -7.51 -5.45 -7.65
CA PRO A 43 -6.59 -6.06 -6.69
C PRO A 43 -6.59 -5.42 -5.30
N ALA A 44 -6.02 -6.13 -4.32
CA ALA A 44 -5.80 -5.62 -2.98
C ALA A 44 -4.78 -4.46 -2.95
N MET A 45 -4.71 -3.75 -1.83
CA MET A 45 -3.68 -2.73 -1.60
C MET A 45 -2.29 -3.38 -1.56
N ASN A 46 -1.33 -2.79 -2.26
CA ASN A 46 0.07 -3.16 -2.12
C ASN A 46 0.57 -2.70 -0.75
N LEU A 47 1.17 -3.60 0.02
CA LEU A 47 1.75 -3.30 1.33
C LEU A 47 3.26 -3.57 1.27
N VAL A 48 4.06 -2.54 1.47
CA VAL A 48 5.52 -2.61 1.40
C VAL A 48 6.15 -1.95 2.62
N GLU A 49 7.29 -2.46 3.06
CA GLU A 49 8.05 -1.84 4.13
C GLU A 49 8.75 -0.58 3.63
N GLY A 50 8.76 0.44 4.47
CA GLY A 50 9.42 1.70 4.19
C GLY A 50 9.76 2.47 5.45
N ARG A 51 10.20 3.71 5.26
CA ARG A 51 10.51 4.66 6.34
C ARG A 51 10.05 6.05 5.96
N LEU A 52 9.69 6.85 6.98
CA LEU A 52 9.60 8.30 6.80
C LEU A 52 10.95 8.93 7.12
N VAL A 53 11.46 9.71 6.21
CA VAL A 53 12.73 10.43 6.39
C VAL A 53 12.50 11.92 6.06
N ARG A 54 13.29 12.78 6.69
CA ARG A 54 13.23 14.22 6.41
C ARG A 54 14.31 14.58 5.39
N GLU A 55 13.88 15.03 4.22
CA GLU A 55 14.78 15.50 3.17
C GLU A 55 14.33 16.85 2.62
N ASN A 56 15.26 17.76 2.38
CA ASN A 56 15.01 19.10 1.80
C ASN A 56 13.87 19.89 2.48
N GLY A 57 13.70 19.71 3.80
CA GLY A 57 12.70 20.41 4.59
C GLY A 57 11.29 19.80 4.56
N GLY A 58 11.07 18.71 3.81
CA GLY A 58 9.82 17.95 3.75
C GLY A 58 9.97 16.53 4.28
N LEU A 59 8.84 15.84 4.51
CA LEU A 59 8.82 14.41 4.78
C LEU A 59 8.71 13.63 3.47
N VAL A 60 9.45 12.55 3.41
CA VAL A 60 9.57 11.67 2.25
C VAL A 60 9.30 10.24 2.71
N ALA A 61 8.47 9.51 1.99
CA ALA A 61 8.33 8.08 2.15
C ALA A 61 9.44 7.39 1.34
N ALA A 62 10.38 6.75 2.06
CA ALA A 62 11.50 6.02 1.48
C ALA A 62 11.11 4.54 1.33
N LEU A 63 11.17 4.04 0.09
CA LEU A 63 10.92 2.65 -0.31
C LEU A 63 12.15 2.16 -1.05
N GLY A 64 13.05 1.45 -0.35
CA GLY A 64 14.37 1.17 -0.91
C GLY A 64 15.07 2.44 -1.35
N ASP A 65 15.44 2.52 -2.63
CA ASP A 65 16.05 3.70 -3.23
C ASP A 65 15.06 4.80 -3.63
N ALA A 66 13.77 4.47 -3.75
CA ALA A 66 12.75 5.44 -4.11
C ALA A 66 12.49 6.45 -2.99
N ARG A 67 12.26 7.71 -3.37
CA ARG A 67 11.98 8.83 -2.47
C ARG A 67 10.70 9.52 -2.92
N LEU A 68 9.61 9.24 -2.22
CA LEU A 68 8.29 9.76 -2.54
C LEU A 68 7.96 10.94 -1.61
N ARG A 69 8.00 12.13 -2.13
CA ARG A 69 7.67 13.34 -1.37
C ARG A 69 6.22 13.33 -0.93
N LEU A 70 5.99 13.58 0.35
CA LEU A 70 4.65 13.72 0.91
C LEU A 70 4.18 15.17 0.86
N ASP A 71 2.91 15.36 0.53
CA ASP A 71 2.25 16.66 0.56
C ASP A 71 1.87 17.09 1.97
N ASP A 72 1.84 18.40 2.19
CA ASP A 72 1.37 18.97 3.44
C ASP A 72 -0.07 18.56 3.78
N GLU A 73 -0.91 18.33 2.78
CA GLU A 73 -2.29 17.85 2.94
C GLU A 73 -2.32 16.43 3.51
N ASN A 74 -1.49 15.52 2.98
CA ASN A 74 -1.37 14.15 3.51
C ASN A 74 -0.89 14.18 4.97
N LEU A 75 0.08 15.04 5.27
CA LEU A 75 0.63 15.18 6.63
C LEU A 75 -0.38 15.83 7.60
N ALA A 76 -1.20 16.74 7.11
CA ALA A 76 -2.27 17.36 7.91
C ALA A 76 -3.38 16.36 8.24
N ALA A 77 -3.71 15.46 7.29
CA ALA A 77 -4.69 14.39 7.50
C ALA A 77 -4.19 13.29 8.46
N ARG A 78 -2.86 13.21 8.67
CA ARG A 78 -2.21 12.17 9.49
C ARG A 78 -1.15 12.77 10.42
N PRO A 79 -1.55 13.56 11.43
CA PRO A 79 -0.60 14.25 12.31
C PRO A 79 0.32 13.30 13.09
N ALA A 80 -0.12 12.07 13.37
CA ALA A 80 0.66 11.05 14.05
C ALA A 80 1.89 10.58 13.25
N LEU A 81 1.92 10.74 11.91
CA LEU A 81 3.08 10.38 11.09
C LEU A 81 4.38 11.05 11.54
N LYS A 82 4.30 12.23 12.14
CA LYS A 82 5.48 12.93 12.67
C LYS A 82 6.23 12.13 13.75
N SER A 83 5.52 11.29 14.50
CA SER A 83 6.12 10.41 15.52
C SER A 83 6.81 9.18 14.93
N PHE A 84 6.61 8.92 13.64
CA PHE A 84 7.23 7.82 12.90
C PHE A 84 8.43 8.27 12.04
N GLU A 85 8.86 9.52 12.15
CA GLU A 85 10.09 9.98 11.48
C GLU A 85 11.27 9.10 11.88
N ASP A 86 12.04 8.64 10.87
CA ASP A 86 13.17 7.69 10.98
C ASP A 86 12.82 6.28 11.54
N ARG A 87 11.54 5.98 11.71
CA ARG A 87 11.08 4.66 12.14
C ARG A 87 10.59 3.84 10.93
N PRO A 88 10.70 2.50 11.01
CA PRO A 88 10.06 1.64 10.02
C PRO A 88 8.54 1.78 10.09
N LEU A 89 7.89 1.67 8.95
CA LEU A 89 6.44 1.61 8.80
C LEU A 89 6.06 0.81 7.56
N VAL A 90 4.80 0.44 7.45
CA VAL A 90 4.26 -0.17 6.25
C VAL A 90 3.54 0.89 5.45
N ILE A 91 3.88 0.97 4.17
CA ILE A 91 3.29 1.89 3.19
C ILE A 91 2.31 1.13 2.33
N GLY A 92 1.06 1.58 2.31
CA GLY A 92 -0.01 1.04 1.48
C GLY A 92 -0.20 1.88 0.23
N ILE A 93 -0.18 1.24 -0.92
CA ILE A 93 -0.40 1.87 -2.24
C ILE A 93 -1.47 1.10 -2.97
N ARG A 94 -2.61 1.75 -3.29
CA ARG A 94 -3.62 1.11 -4.11
C ARG A 94 -3.19 1.04 -5.56
N PRO A 95 -3.58 -0.01 -6.30
CA PRO A 95 -3.19 -0.19 -7.70
C PRO A 95 -3.50 1.00 -8.60
N GLU A 96 -4.62 1.69 -8.37
CA GLU A 96 -5.06 2.86 -9.15
C GLU A 96 -4.28 4.15 -8.86
N HIS A 97 -3.42 4.15 -7.84
CA HIS A 97 -2.55 5.28 -7.50
C HIS A 97 -1.13 5.11 -8.05
N LEU A 98 -0.93 4.10 -8.89
CA LEU A 98 0.28 3.85 -9.66
C LEU A 98 -0.03 4.01 -11.14
N GLU A 99 0.79 4.76 -11.88
CA GLU A 99 0.64 4.95 -13.31
C GLU A 99 2.01 4.99 -14.00
N ASP A 100 2.06 4.63 -15.27
CA ASP A 100 3.22 4.86 -16.12
C ASP A 100 3.57 6.35 -16.14
N ALA A 101 4.76 6.71 -15.63
CA ALA A 101 5.20 8.09 -15.53
C ALA A 101 5.24 8.83 -16.88
N SER A 102 5.33 8.09 -17.99
CA SER A 102 5.36 8.69 -19.34
C SER A 102 4.01 9.28 -19.79
N ILE A 103 2.90 8.86 -19.14
CA ILE A 103 1.54 9.29 -19.47
C ILE A 103 0.78 9.87 -18.27
N ALA A 104 1.36 9.84 -17.08
CA ALA A 104 0.73 10.34 -15.87
C ALA A 104 0.42 11.85 -15.99
N HIS A 105 -0.83 12.23 -15.67
CA HIS A 105 -1.29 13.62 -15.78
C HIS A 105 -0.73 14.56 -14.71
N GLU A 106 -0.55 14.04 -13.47
CA GLU A 106 0.01 14.77 -12.35
C GLU A 106 1.30 14.07 -11.91
N ASP A 107 2.36 14.29 -12.66
CA ASP A 107 3.64 13.67 -12.41
C ASP A 107 4.68 14.69 -11.92
N SER A 108 5.44 14.28 -10.92
CA SER A 108 6.56 15.00 -10.38
C SER A 108 7.72 14.03 -10.16
N SER A 109 8.93 14.42 -10.54
CA SER A 109 10.11 13.55 -10.42
C SER A 109 10.45 13.15 -8.98
N ASP A 110 9.91 13.85 -7.98
CA ASP A 110 10.05 13.54 -6.55
C ASP A 110 8.94 12.61 -6.02
N ARG A 111 8.10 12.05 -6.91
CA ARG A 111 7.01 11.11 -6.62
C ARG A 111 7.03 9.90 -7.55
N ARG A 112 8.21 9.47 -7.95
CA ARG A 112 8.40 8.31 -8.81
C ARG A 112 9.15 7.20 -8.10
N LEU A 113 8.85 5.97 -8.51
CA LEU A 113 9.66 4.79 -8.21
C LEU A 113 10.02 4.09 -9.52
N THR A 114 11.07 3.28 -9.49
CA THR A 114 11.43 2.39 -10.59
C THR A 114 11.00 0.97 -10.24
N GLY A 115 10.34 0.30 -11.18
CA GLY A 115 9.95 -1.09 -11.06
C GLY A 115 10.31 -1.89 -12.31
N HIS A 116 10.70 -3.17 -12.11
CA HIS A 116 10.86 -4.10 -13.20
C HIS A 116 9.53 -4.73 -13.54
N VAL A 117 9.08 -4.63 -14.78
CA VAL A 117 7.79 -5.17 -15.24
C VAL A 117 7.90 -6.68 -15.39
N GLU A 118 7.28 -7.42 -14.49
CA GLU A 118 7.27 -8.90 -14.52
C GLU A 118 6.14 -9.47 -15.36
N LEU A 119 4.94 -8.85 -15.29
CA LEU A 119 3.75 -9.29 -16.01
C LEU A 119 2.90 -8.09 -16.40
N ARG A 120 2.27 -8.16 -17.57
CA ARG A 120 1.34 -7.17 -18.10
C ARG A 120 0.07 -7.83 -18.60
N GLU A 121 -1.06 -7.55 -17.98
CA GLU A 121 -2.36 -8.10 -18.34
C GLU A 121 -3.28 -6.99 -18.88
N ALA A 122 -3.74 -7.11 -20.12
CA ALA A 122 -4.66 -6.16 -20.72
C ALA A 122 -6.11 -6.53 -20.36
N LEU A 123 -6.80 -5.64 -19.66
CA LEU A 123 -8.19 -5.80 -19.23
C LEU A 123 -9.16 -4.85 -19.98
N GLY A 124 -8.88 -4.59 -21.24
CA GLY A 124 -9.68 -3.68 -22.07
C GLY A 124 -9.21 -2.24 -21.94
N SER A 125 -9.87 -1.44 -21.11
CA SER A 125 -9.52 -0.02 -20.90
C SER A 125 -8.38 0.20 -19.91
N GLU A 126 -7.88 -0.85 -19.27
CA GLU A 126 -6.86 -0.80 -18.23
C GLU A 126 -5.82 -1.89 -18.44
N LEU A 127 -4.63 -1.65 -17.90
CA LEU A 127 -3.56 -2.63 -17.82
C LEU A 127 -3.27 -2.92 -16.34
N MET A 128 -3.29 -4.21 -15.98
CA MET A 128 -2.72 -4.65 -14.71
C MET A 128 -1.26 -4.96 -14.93
N VAL A 129 -0.40 -4.27 -14.21
CA VAL A 129 1.05 -4.39 -14.34
C VAL A 129 1.66 -4.82 -13.02
N HIS A 130 2.33 -5.97 -13.03
CA HIS A 130 3.06 -6.49 -11.89
C HIS A 130 4.51 -6.00 -11.95
N LEU A 131 4.93 -5.30 -10.93
CA LEU A 131 6.21 -4.59 -10.86
C LEU A 131 7.02 -5.09 -9.68
N ALA A 132 8.20 -5.62 -9.93
CA ALA A 132 9.16 -5.87 -8.86
C ALA A 132 9.88 -4.55 -8.52
N ILE A 133 9.74 -4.08 -7.29
CA ILE A 133 10.37 -2.86 -6.79
C ILE A 133 11.43 -3.21 -5.74
N ASP A 134 12.43 -2.35 -5.60
CA ASP A 134 13.50 -2.51 -4.61
C ASP A 134 13.05 -2.00 -3.23
N ALA A 135 12.12 -2.73 -2.63
CA ALA A 135 11.63 -2.51 -1.27
C ALA A 135 11.16 -3.84 -0.69
N PRO A 136 11.37 -4.13 0.59
CA PRO A 136 10.88 -5.34 1.22
C PRO A 136 9.34 -5.39 1.20
N PRO A 137 8.73 -6.55 0.92
CA PRO A 137 7.30 -6.72 1.12
C PRO A 137 6.97 -6.63 2.62
N ALA A 138 5.82 -6.05 2.96
CA ALA A 138 5.38 -6.00 4.34
C ALA A 138 5.07 -7.40 4.87
N LEU A 139 5.55 -7.70 6.08
CA LEU A 139 5.22 -8.92 6.79
C LEU A 139 3.87 -8.74 7.50
N THR A 140 2.78 -9.11 6.81
CA THR A 140 1.44 -9.09 7.40
C THR A 140 1.25 -10.24 8.40
N GLU A 141 0.28 -10.11 9.30
CA GLU A 141 -0.04 -11.17 10.27
C GLU A 141 -0.42 -12.48 9.58
N GLU A 142 -1.13 -12.42 8.42
CA GLU A 142 -1.48 -13.62 7.66
C GLU A 142 -0.23 -14.36 7.17
N VAL A 143 0.78 -13.64 6.70
CA VAL A 143 2.05 -14.24 6.26
C VAL A 143 2.78 -14.86 7.44
N LYS A 144 2.75 -14.21 8.61
CA LYS A 144 3.36 -14.75 9.83
C LYS A 144 2.64 -16.01 10.32
N GLU A 145 1.30 -16.00 10.37
CA GLU A 145 0.48 -17.15 10.76
C GLU A 145 0.70 -18.35 9.82
N LEU A 146 0.70 -18.12 8.50
CA LEU A 146 0.99 -19.15 7.51
C LEU A 146 2.40 -19.74 7.67
N ALA A 147 3.38 -18.90 8.04
CA ALA A 147 4.74 -19.34 8.29
C ALA A 147 4.82 -20.23 9.53
N GLU A 148 4.16 -19.86 10.61
CA GLU A 148 4.09 -20.65 11.85
C GLU A 148 3.44 -22.01 11.59
N ASP A 149 2.31 -22.05 10.86
CA ASP A 149 1.61 -23.27 10.50
C ASP A 149 2.46 -24.20 9.61
N ALA A 150 3.26 -23.62 8.72
CA ALA A 150 4.17 -24.36 7.84
C ALA A 150 5.50 -24.75 8.53
N GLY A 151 5.75 -24.31 9.77
CA GLY A 151 7.00 -24.55 10.48
C GLY A 151 8.22 -23.89 9.85
N THR A 152 8.03 -22.73 9.22
CA THR A 152 9.05 -21.92 8.56
C THR A 152 9.01 -20.48 9.04
N THR A 153 9.78 -19.57 8.44
CA THR A 153 9.70 -18.14 8.73
C THR A 153 8.82 -17.44 7.70
N ALA A 154 8.21 -16.31 8.08
CA ALA A 154 7.42 -15.50 7.17
C ALA A 154 8.24 -15.04 5.95
N GLU A 155 9.53 -14.76 6.17
CA GLU A 155 10.48 -14.38 5.12
C GLU A 155 10.78 -15.51 4.15
N ASP A 156 10.82 -16.76 4.63
CA ASP A 156 11.05 -17.94 3.77
C ASP A 156 9.81 -18.29 2.94
N LEU A 157 8.58 -18.03 3.48
CA LEU A 157 7.34 -18.25 2.73
C LEU A 157 7.16 -17.27 1.56
N GLN A 158 7.60 -16.05 1.69
CA GLN A 158 7.53 -15.06 0.61
C GLN A 158 8.47 -15.38 -0.56
N GLY A 159 9.32 -16.42 -0.41
CA GLY A 159 10.03 -17.17 -1.46
C GLY A 159 10.60 -16.30 -2.56
N GLY A 160 11.57 -15.43 -2.26
CA GLY A 160 12.17 -14.56 -3.25
C GLY A 160 13.32 -13.74 -2.68
N ASP A 161 13.76 -12.75 -3.41
CA ASP A 161 14.71 -11.76 -2.95
C ASP A 161 14.04 -10.94 -1.82
N LYS A 162 14.56 -11.08 -0.58
CA LYS A 162 14.03 -10.42 0.64
C LYS A 162 13.94 -8.90 0.53
N HIS A 163 14.51 -8.33 -0.52
CA HIS A 163 14.55 -6.88 -0.78
C HIS A 163 13.63 -6.44 -1.91
N ARG A 164 12.88 -7.36 -2.54
CA ARG A 164 12.04 -7.04 -3.70
C ARG A 164 10.59 -7.42 -3.46
N ALA A 165 9.73 -6.42 -3.34
CA ALA A 165 8.28 -6.61 -3.35
C ALA A 165 7.74 -6.60 -4.78
N VAL A 166 6.72 -7.42 -5.04
CA VAL A 166 5.91 -7.30 -6.25
C VAL A 166 4.69 -6.44 -5.91
N VAL A 167 4.56 -5.31 -6.59
CA VAL A 167 3.40 -4.42 -6.48
C VAL A 167 2.58 -4.46 -7.77
N ILE A 168 1.28 -4.31 -7.66
CA ILE A 168 0.36 -4.30 -8.80
C ILE A 168 -0.06 -2.86 -9.04
N GLY A 169 0.16 -2.36 -10.25
CA GLY A 169 -0.35 -1.08 -10.74
C GLY A 169 -1.53 -1.29 -11.70
N ARG A 170 -2.48 -0.37 -11.69
CA ARG A 170 -3.60 -0.30 -12.63
C ARG A 170 -3.41 0.91 -13.52
N PHE A 171 -2.80 0.68 -14.69
CA PHE A 171 -2.38 1.70 -15.63
C PHE A 171 -3.43 1.93 -16.70
N ASP A 172 -3.38 3.11 -17.29
CA ASP A 172 -4.16 3.40 -18.51
C ASP A 172 -3.74 2.47 -19.66
N ALA A 173 -4.70 2.12 -20.52
CA ALA A 173 -4.46 1.26 -21.69
C ALA A 173 -3.44 1.81 -22.67
N ASP A 174 -3.21 3.13 -22.66
CA ASP A 174 -2.23 3.82 -23.53
C ASP A 174 -0.78 3.65 -23.04
N SER A 175 -0.54 3.11 -21.85
CA SER A 175 0.78 2.82 -21.32
C SER A 175 1.59 1.91 -22.27
N LYS A 176 2.87 2.24 -22.42
CA LYS A 176 3.81 1.52 -23.29
C LYS A 176 4.79 0.64 -22.54
N VAL A 177 4.61 0.45 -21.23
CA VAL A 177 5.46 -0.45 -20.45
C VAL A 177 5.47 -1.87 -21.03
N GLN A 178 6.61 -2.54 -20.96
CA GLN A 178 6.78 -3.88 -21.53
C GLN A 178 7.37 -4.84 -20.51
N GLU A 179 6.93 -6.07 -20.55
CA GLU A 179 7.48 -7.15 -19.72
C GLU A 179 8.99 -7.30 -19.92
N GLY A 180 9.71 -7.55 -18.83
CA GLY A 180 11.15 -7.72 -18.81
C GLY A 180 11.94 -6.39 -18.91
N GLN A 181 11.29 -5.25 -18.80
CA GLN A 181 11.94 -3.93 -18.82
C GLN A 181 11.67 -3.18 -17.51
N ASP A 182 12.58 -2.28 -17.17
CA ASP A 182 12.38 -1.33 -16.09
C ASP A 182 11.51 -0.16 -16.56
N ALA A 183 10.63 0.31 -15.69
CA ALA A 183 9.75 1.44 -15.95
C ALA A 183 9.77 2.42 -14.78
N GLU A 184 9.65 3.71 -15.09
CA GLU A 184 9.37 4.75 -14.11
C GLU A 184 7.87 4.82 -13.87
N ILE A 185 7.49 4.79 -12.60
CA ILE A 185 6.11 4.73 -12.14
C ILE A 185 5.83 5.98 -11.31
N ALA A 186 4.85 6.75 -11.74
CA ALA A 186 4.30 7.85 -10.97
C ALA A 186 3.44 7.31 -9.83
N VAL A 187 3.57 7.91 -8.65
CA VAL A 187 2.83 7.54 -7.46
C VAL A 187 2.00 8.73 -6.98
N ASP A 188 0.69 8.57 -6.84
CA ASP A 188 -0.13 9.58 -6.15
C ASP A 188 0.12 9.51 -4.64
N THR A 189 1.05 10.33 -4.18
CA THR A 189 1.46 10.34 -2.76
C THR A 189 0.39 10.89 -1.82
N ARG A 190 -0.64 11.58 -2.32
CA ARG A 190 -1.78 12.07 -1.52
C ARG A 190 -2.63 10.92 -1.00
N ALA A 191 -2.66 9.82 -1.74
CA ALA A 191 -3.47 8.64 -1.46
C ALA A 191 -2.70 7.51 -0.77
N LEU A 192 -1.47 7.73 -0.32
CA LEU A 192 -0.70 6.75 0.43
C LEU A 192 -1.35 6.46 1.78
N HIS A 193 -1.31 5.20 2.18
CA HIS A 193 -1.69 4.72 3.50
C HIS A 193 -0.45 4.36 4.30
N PHE A 194 -0.52 4.50 5.61
CA PHE A 194 0.59 4.21 6.51
C PHE A 194 0.11 3.38 7.68
N PHE A 195 0.86 2.34 8.02
CA PHE A 195 0.51 1.41 9.09
C PHE A 195 1.72 1.19 9.99
N ASP A 196 1.46 1.03 11.28
CA ASP A 196 2.44 0.63 12.26
C ASP A 196 2.78 -0.85 12.04
N PRO A 197 4.04 -1.22 11.79
CA PRO A 197 4.44 -2.60 11.53
C PRO A 197 4.27 -3.54 12.74
N ASP A 198 4.28 -2.98 13.97
CA ASP A 198 4.19 -3.78 15.19
C ASP A 198 2.73 -4.13 15.54
N THR A 199 1.80 -3.23 15.25
CA THR A 199 0.38 -3.39 15.60
C THR A 199 -0.51 -3.69 14.40
N GLY A 200 -0.04 -3.43 13.19
CA GLY A 200 -0.83 -3.48 11.95
C GLY A 200 -1.85 -2.36 11.80
N LEU A 201 -1.98 -1.47 12.79
CA LEU A 201 -2.96 -0.39 12.79
C LEU A 201 -2.57 0.75 11.85
N ALA A 202 -3.59 1.38 11.25
CA ALA A 202 -3.39 2.56 10.42
C ALA A 202 -2.99 3.77 11.27
N ILE A 203 -2.10 4.60 10.71
CA ILE A 203 -1.56 5.79 11.37
C ILE A 203 -2.35 7.02 10.86
N TYR A 204 -3.24 7.55 11.70
CA TYR A 204 -4.03 8.75 11.40
C TYR A 204 -3.77 9.88 12.40
N ASP A 205 -4.27 9.78 13.63
CA ASP A 205 -4.15 10.76 14.69
C ASP A 205 -3.36 10.22 15.90
N ASP A 206 -3.09 11.08 16.87
CA ASP A 206 -2.31 10.72 18.06
C ASP A 206 -3.03 9.71 18.98
N SER A 207 -4.26 9.33 18.70
CA SER A 207 -5.10 8.44 19.51
C SER A 207 -4.98 6.95 19.15
N ASN A 208 -3.91 6.55 18.45
CA ASN A 208 -3.68 5.14 18.06
C ASN A 208 -4.94 4.43 17.53
N GLY A 209 -5.45 4.89 16.41
CA GLY A 209 -6.24 4.08 15.50
C GLY A 209 -7.57 3.47 15.98
N THR A 210 -8.03 3.71 17.19
CA THR A 210 -9.31 3.17 17.65
C THR A 210 -10.47 4.12 17.35
N LYS A 211 -10.76 4.32 16.07
CA LYS A 211 -12.15 4.66 15.71
C LYS A 211 -12.96 3.36 15.74
N GLY A 212 -13.60 3.11 16.89
CA GLY A 212 -14.64 2.11 16.98
C GLY A 212 -14.29 0.77 17.60
N ALA A 213 -13.60 0.72 18.74
CA ALA A 213 -13.86 -0.35 19.67
C ALA A 213 -15.29 -0.14 20.21
N LEU A 214 -16.24 -0.84 19.64
CA LEU A 214 -17.57 -0.95 20.21
C LEU A 214 -17.44 -1.74 21.51
N GLU A 215 -17.74 -1.07 22.65
CA GLU A 215 -18.09 -1.69 23.91
C GLU A 215 -19.33 -2.58 23.73
#